data_563bcb2015afe5db0e54e5ff650d3ab4
#
_entry.id   563bcb2015afe5db0e54e5ff650d3ab4
#
_cell.length_a   1.000
_cell.length_b   1.000
_cell.length_c   1.000
_cell.angle_alpha   90.00
_cell.angle_beta   90.00
_cell.angle_gamma   90.00
#
_symmetry.space_group_name_H-M   'P 1'
#
loop_
_entity.id
_entity.type
_entity.pdbx_description
1 polymer ?
#
loop_
_entity_poly.entity_id
_entity_poly.type
_entity_poly.pdbx_seq_one_letter_code
_entity_poly.pdbx_strand_id
1 'polypeptide(L)'
;MTKNLDSLVDDMYSAVIEATDGKELPDEAVEDFGKRMKDVLRSWTQPHKQNKGLRMSSIGRPARQLWYDSREVDDRYKPKAATQIKFLYGHILEEVLLMLVRLSGHTVTDEQKEVVVDDIKGHMDCKIDGEVIDVKTASNFAFKKFSEGTLINDDSFGYMAQLAGYEAAEGTSEGGFLAINKESGELALFRPGTLSKPNVKKKIKELKEALTLDKPPSHCYTPIPEGKKR
;
A
#
# COMPACT_ATOMS: atom_id res chain seq x y z
N MET A 1 -26.11 -9.43 10.71
CA MET A 1 -25.01 -10.38 10.46
C MET A 1 -23.71 -9.60 10.59
N THR A 2 -22.69 -10.18 11.19
CA THR A 2 -21.38 -9.54 11.25
C THR A 2 -20.78 -9.59 9.84
N LYS A 3 -20.40 -8.45 9.28
CA LYS A 3 -19.68 -8.36 7.98
C LYS A 3 -18.32 -9.03 8.10
N ASN A 4 -17.81 -9.56 7.00
CA ASN A 4 -16.45 -10.12 6.92
C ASN A 4 -15.83 -9.76 5.57
N LEU A 5 -14.54 -9.93 5.46
CA LEU A 5 -13.79 -9.54 4.24
C LEU A 5 -14.18 -10.34 2.99
N ASP A 6 -14.77 -11.53 3.12
CA ASP A 6 -15.09 -12.37 1.96
C ASP A 6 -16.21 -11.78 1.09
N SER A 7 -17.09 -10.96 1.67
CA SER A 7 -18.14 -10.24 0.93
C SER A 7 -17.78 -8.78 0.61
N LEU A 8 -16.61 -8.28 1.03
CA LEU A 8 -16.28 -6.86 0.98
C LEU A 8 -16.48 -6.24 -0.41
N VAL A 9 -15.93 -6.85 -1.45
CA VAL A 9 -15.99 -6.29 -2.82
C VAL A 9 -17.43 -6.30 -3.35
N ASP A 10 -18.17 -7.38 -3.14
CA ASP A 10 -19.56 -7.50 -3.57
C ASP A 10 -20.47 -6.50 -2.82
N ASP A 11 -20.22 -6.32 -1.51
CA ASP A 11 -20.93 -5.35 -0.70
C ASP A 11 -20.64 -3.91 -1.14
N MET A 12 -19.38 -3.61 -1.50
CA MET A 12 -18.99 -2.29 -2.04
C MET A 12 -19.69 -2.03 -3.39
N TYR A 13 -19.72 -3.00 -4.30
CA TYR A 13 -20.43 -2.85 -5.57
C TYR A 13 -21.94 -2.68 -5.35
N SER A 14 -22.52 -3.42 -4.42
CA SER A 14 -23.94 -3.27 -4.06
C SER A 14 -24.25 -1.86 -3.55
N ALA A 15 -23.39 -1.31 -2.69
CA ALA A 15 -23.56 0.06 -2.19
C ALA A 15 -23.44 1.12 -3.31
N VAL A 16 -22.56 0.92 -4.30
CA VAL A 16 -22.48 1.78 -5.48
C VAL A 16 -23.76 1.73 -6.31
N ILE A 17 -24.30 0.53 -6.59
CA ILE A 17 -25.53 0.37 -7.35
C ILE A 17 -26.70 1.03 -6.61
N GLU A 18 -26.87 0.76 -5.32
CA GLU A 18 -27.92 1.38 -4.51
C GLU A 18 -27.86 2.93 -4.57
N ALA A 19 -26.68 3.52 -4.46
CA ALA A 19 -26.50 4.96 -4.54
C ALA A 19 -26.85 5.51 -5.93
N THR A 20 -26.46 4.82 -7.00
CA THR A 20 -26.77 5.24 -8.38
C THR A 20 -28.23 5.00 -8.75
N ASP A 21 -28.92 4.10 -8.07
CA ASP A 21 -30.37 3.87 -8.21
C ASP A 21 -31.22 4.84 -7.36
N GLY A 22 -30.57 5.84 -6.72
CA GLY A 22 -31.25 6.95 -6.05
C GLY A 22 -31.33 6.82 -4.53
N LYS A 23 -30.63 5.88 -3.91
CA LYS A 23 -30.49 5.85 -2.45
C LYS A 23 -29.59 7.02 -2.01
N GLU A 24 -30.16 7.93 -1.23
CA GLU A 24 -29.41 9.07 -0.69
C GLU A 24 -28.26 8.59 0.21
N LEU A 25 -27.10 9.20 0.04
CA LEU A 25 -25.97 8.98 0.93
C LEU A 25 -26.21 9.65 2.29
N PRO A 26 -25.83 9.03 3.41
CA PRO A 26 -25.90 9.68 4.71
C PRO A 26 -25.10 10.98 4.72
N ASP A 27 -25.68 12.08 5.20
CA ASP A 27 -25.02 13.39 5.30
C ASP A 27 -23.66 13.30 6.03
N GLU A 28 -23.61 12.51 7.10
CA GLU A 28 -22.36 12.27 7.84
C GLU A 28 -21.26 11.67 6.97
N ALA A 29 -21.60 10.74 6.08
CA ALA A 29 -20.61 10.12 5.17
C ALA A 29 -20.09 11.13 4.13
N VAL A 30 -20.98 12.00 3.61
CA VAL A 30 -20.63 13.05 2.66
C VAL A 30 -19.72 14.08 3.32
N GLU A 31 -20.05 14.54 4.52
CA GLU A 31 -19.25 15.52 5.27
C GLU A 31 -17.87 14.94 5.68
N ASP A 32 -17.83 13.68 6.17
CA ASP A 32 -16.56 13.01 6.52
C ASP A 32 -15.66 12.90 5.27
N PHE A 33 -16.21 12.44 4.15
CA PHE A 33 -15.46 12.38 2.90
C PHE A 33 -14.94 13.75 2.45
N GLY A 34 -15.78 14.78 2.53
CA GLY A 34 -15.40 16.16 2.21
C GLY A 34 -14.24 16.67 3.09
N LYS A 35 -14.25 16.34 4.40
CA LYS A 35 -13.16 16.64 5.32
C LYS A 35 -11.88 15.94 4.94
N ARG A 36 -11.94 14.62 4.66
CA ARG A 36 -10.79 13.80 4.25
C ARG A 36 -10.16 14.32 2.96
N MET A 37 -10.96 14.68 1.97
CA MET A 37 -10.46 15.30 0.75
C MET A 37 -9.71 16.60 0.99
N LYS A 38 -10.18 17.44 1.90
CA LYS A 38 -9.45 18.66 2.31
C LYS A 38 -8.10 18.31 2.93
N ASP A 39 -8.04 17.27 3.76
CA ASP A 39 -6.81 16.85 4.44
C ASP A 39 -5.81 16.21 3.46
N VAL A 40 -6.28 15.45 2.47
CA VAL A 40 -5.44 14.97 1.34
C VAL A 40 -4.78 16.14 0.61
N LEU A 41 -5.55 17.17 0.24
CA LEU A 41 -5.00 18.33 -0.47
C LEU A 41 -4.02 19.14 0.39
N ARG A 42 -4.29 19.28 1.69
CA ARG A 42 -3.39 19.95 2.62
C ARG A 42 -2.08 19.19 2.81
N SER A 43 -2.14 17.87 2.98
CA SER A 43 -0.94 17.03 3.13
C SER A 43 -0.11 17.01 1.85
N TRP A 44 -0.73 16.99 0.68
CA TRP A 44 -0.05 16.97 -0.60
C TRP A 44 0.81 18.23 -0.85
N THR A 45 0.42 19.36 -0.28
CA THR A 45 1.18 20.63 -0.41
C THR A 45 2.29 20.76 0.65
N GLN A 46 2.38 19.86 1.61
CA GLN A 46 3.42 19.93 2.64
C GLN A 46 4.78 19.43 2.11
N PRO A 47 5.88 20.08 2.52
CA PRO A 47 7.20 19.57 2.19
C PRO A 47 7.42 18.15 2.72
N HIS A 48 7.70 17.22 1.84
CA HIS A 48 8.05 15.87 2.26
C HIS A 48 9.41 15.87 2.98
N LYS A 49 9.41 15.59 4.28
CA LYS A 49 10.64 15.33 5.01
C LYS A 49 11.28 14.05 4.47
N GLN A 50 12.47 14.17 3.93
CA GLN A 50 13.23 13.01 3.48
C GLN A 50 13.70 12.20 4.69
N ASN A 51 13.09 11.06 4.94
CA ASN A 51 13.59 10.09 5.91
C ASN A 51 14.66 9.22 5.25
N LYS A 52 15.91 9.30 5.74
CA LYS A 52 17.05 8.51 5.24
C LYS A 52 17.09 7.07 5.75
N GLY A 53 16.21 6.67 6.66
CA GLY A 53 16.17 5.35 7.28
C GLY A 53 15.27 4.35 6.57
N LEU A 54 15.39 3.08 6.97
CA LEU A 54 14.42 2.05 6.61
C LEU A 54 13.03 2.42 7.11
N ARG A 55 12.03 2.16 6.29
CA ARG A 55 10.61 2.28 6.63
C ARG A 55 9.91 0.99 6.27
N MET A 56 8.82 0.67 6.97
CA MET A 56 8.05 -0.54 6.72
C MET A 56 7.62 -0.67 5.26
N SER A 57 7.20 0.43 4.64
CA SER A 57 6.84 0.49 3.21
C SER A 57 8.00 0.24 2.23
N SER A 58 9.24 0.14 2.70
CA SER A 58 10.42 -0.10 1.86
C SER A 58 11.14 -1.42 2.13
N ILE A 59 10.79 -2.16 3.19
CA ILE A 59 11.50 -3.40 3.56
C ILE A 59 11.44 -4.51 2.49
N GLY A 60 10.49 -4.43 1.57
CA GLY A 60 10.38 -5.35 0.44
C GLY A 60 11.32 -5.03 -0.73
N ARG A 61 11.93 -3.83 -0.76
CA ARG A 61 12.80 -3.41 -1.85
C ARG A 61 14.16 -4.11 -1.81
N PRO A 62 14.86 -4.17 -2.95
CA PRO A 62 16.21 -4.72 -3.01
C PRO A 62 17.18 -4.01 -2.05
N ALA A 63 17.97 -4.78 -1.30
CA ALA A 63 18.95 -4.24 -0.33
C ALA A 63 19.92 -3.26 -0.97
N ARG A 64 20.33 -3.52 -2.23
CA ARG A 64 21.21 -2.61 -2.99
C ARG A 64 20.56 -1.25 -3.24
N GLN A 65 19.28 -1.21 -3.60
CA GLN A 65 18.54 0.04 -3.77
C GLN A 65 18.49 0.82 -2.46
N LEU A 66 18.11 0.14 -1.37
CA LEU A 66 18.01 0.75 -0.03
C LEU A 66 19.37 1.25 0.47
N TRP A 67 20.46 0.55 0.10
CA TRP A 67 21.82 0.98 0.43
C TRP A 67 22.14 2.33 -0.22
N TYR A 68 21.83 2.53 -1.49
CA TYR A 68 21.97 3.83 -2.16
C TYR A 68 21.01 4.86 -1.56
N ASP A 69 19.74 4.52 -1.35
CA ASP A 69 18.73 5.42 -0.78
C ASP A 69 19.13 5.94 0.62
N SER A 70 19.87 5.14 1.41
CA SER A 70 20.32 5.54 2.75
C SER A 70 21.53 6.50 2.77
N ARG A 71 22.36 6.48 1.73
CA ARG A 71 23.63 7.26 1.67
C ARG A 71 23.53 8.54 0.89
N GLU A 72 22.54 8.74 0.13
CA GLU A 72 22.53 9.76 -0.82
C GLU A 72 21.93 11.07 -0.38
N VAL A 73 22.35 11.97 -0.80
CA VAL A 73 23.04 13.08 -1.28
C VAL A 73 22.12 14.05 -2.05
N ASP A 74 22.50 15.30 -2.08
CA ASP A 74 21.72 16.49 -2.41
C ASP A 74 21.07 16.52 -3.82
N ASP A 75 21.42 15.58 -4.70
CA ASP A 75 20.95 15.53 -6.10
C ASP A 75 19.86 14.48 -6.37
N ARG A 76 18.99 14.23 -5.38
CA ARG A 76 17.91 13.27 -5.56
C ARG A 76 16.94 13.74 -6.64
N TYR A 77 16.64 12.80 -7.53
CA TYR A 77 15.60 12.95 -8.53
C TYR A 77 14.28 13.45 -7.89
N LYS A 78 13.89 14.66 -8.22
CA LYS A 78 12.57 15.17 -7.86
C LYS A 78 11.55 14.61 -8.86
N PRO A 79 10.49 13.96 -8.39
CA PRO A 79 9.45 13.44 -9.26
C PRO A 79 8.90 14.55 -10.17
N LYS A 80 8.74 14.26 -11.46
CA LYS A 80 8.11 15.18 -12.41
C LYS A 80 6.68 15.49 -12.00
N ALA A 81 6.12 16.61 -12.44
CA ALA A 81 4.74 17.02 -12.13
C ALA A 81 3.71 15.92 -12.43
N ALA A 82 3.84 15.21 -13.55
CA ALA A 82 2.97 14.06 -13.87
C ALA A 82 3.05 12.93 -12.84
N THR A 83 4.22 12.69 -12.25
CA THR A 83 4.40 11.69 -11.18
C THR A 83 3.75 12.17 -9.88
N GLN A 84 3.86 13.46 -9.57
CA GLN A 84 3.18 14.06 -8.42
C GLN A 84 1.65 13.94 -8.53
N ILE A 85 1.10 14.14 -9.72
CA ILE A 85 -0.34 13.92 -9.98
C ILE A 85 -0.72 12.45 -9.74
N LYS A 86 0.13 11.49 -10.15
CA LYS A 86 -0.14 10.07 -9.86
C LYS A 86 -0.14 9.76 -8.36
N PHE A 87 0.70 10.40 -7.57
CA PHE A 87 0.68 10.25 -6.12
C PHE A 87 -0.61 10.83 -5.53
N LEU A 88 -1.04 12.01 -6.01
CA LEU A 88 -2.32 12.59 -5.59
C LEU A 88 -3.50 11.67 -5.93
N TYR A 89 -3.51 11.05 -7.12
CA TYR A 89 -4.53 10.04 -7.47
C TYR A 89 -4.56 8.87 -6.48
N GLY A 90 -3.40 8.42 -6.04
CA GLY A 90 -3.32 7.36 -5.03
C GLY A 90 -4.08 7.73 -3.76
N HIS A 91 -3.78 8.90 -3.19
CA HIS A 91 -4.44 9.37 -1.97
C HIS A 91 -5.94 9.64 -2.14
N ILE A 92 -6.34 10.23 -3.28
CA ILE A 92 -7.77 10.47 -3.54
C ILE A 92 -8.55 9.16 -3.65
N LEU A 93 -8.01 8.18 -4.40
CA LEU A 93 -8.69 6.91 -4.60
C LEU A 93 -8.68 6.04 -3.33
N GLU A 94 -7.69 6.17 -2.47
CA GLU A 94 -7.69 5.56 -1.14
C GLU A 94 -8.90 6.03 -0.33
N GLU A 95 -9.13 7.33 -0.24
CA GLU A 95 -10.28 7.88 0.49
C GLU A 95 -11.62 7.50 -0.16
N VAL A 96 -11.69 7.44 -1.49
CA VAL A 96 -12.89 6.93 -2.19
C VAL A 96 -13.17 5.48 -1.81
N LEU A 97 -12.14 4.62 -1.79
CA LEU A 97 -12.30 3.22 -1.38
C LEU A 97 -12.76 3.09 0.06
N LEU A 98 -12.14 3.82 0.99
CA LEU A 98 -12.51 3.78 2.39
C LEU A 98 -13.94 4.31 2.64
N MET A 99 -14.39 5.31 1.89
CA MET A 99 -15.78 5.75 1.90
C MET A 99 -16.72 4.62 1.44
N LEU A 100 -16.41 3.95 0.32
CA LEU A 100 -17.23 2.84 -0.19
C LEU A 100 -17.27 1.65 0.79
N VAL A 101 -16.16 1.34 1.44
CA VAL A 101 -16.11 0.33 2.51
C VAL A 101 -17.09 0.67 3.63
N ARG A 102 -17.12 1.92 4.10
CA ARG A 102 -18.06 2.35 5.15
C ARG A 102 -19.51 2.34 4.67
N LEU A 103 -19.77 2.82 3.47
CA LEU A 103 -21.11 2.82 2.87
C LEU A 103 -21.66 1.41 2.69
N SER A 104 -20.79 0.43 2.45
CA SER A 104 -21.18 -0.98 2.34
C SER A 104 -21.40 -1.68 3.70
N GLY A 105 -21.24 -0.94 4.80
CA GLY A 105 -21.51 -1.42 6.17
C GLY A 105 -20.35 -2.17 6.82
N HIS A 106 -19.16 -2.14 6.23
CA HIS A 106 -17.93 -2.63 6.85
C HIS A 106 -17.30 -1.59 7.78
N THR A 107 -16.55 -2.06 8.77
CA THR A 107 -15.91 -1.20 9.77
C THR A 107 -14.49 -0.86 9.35
N VAL A 108 -14.15 0.44 9.30
CA VAL A 108 -12.79 0.92 9.05
C VAL A 108 -12.24 1.52 10.35
N THR A 109 -11.08 1.04 10.79
CA THR A 109 -10.41 1.51 12.01
C THR A 109 -8.90 1.66 11.80
N ASP A 110 -8.20 2.23 12.76
CA ASP A 110 -6.74 2.35 12.80
C ASP A 110 -6.13 2.98 11.52
N GLU A 111 -6.82 3.95 10.91
CA GLU A 111 -6.37 4.61 9.69
C GLU A 111 -5.06 5.38 9.91
N GLN A 112 -4.10 5.18 9.00
CA GLN A 112 -2.78 5.81 9.03
C GLN A 112 -2.04 5.63 10.38
N LYS A 113 -2.33 4.55 11.11
CA LYS A 113 -1.72 4.23 12.40
C LYS A 113 -0.23 3.98 12.25
N GLU A 114 0.59 4.70 13.03
CA GLU A 114 2.01 4.41 13.14
C GLU A 114 2.22 3.06 13.83
N VAL A 115 3.00 2.21 13.20
CA VAL A 115 3.40 0.90 13.73
C VAL A 115 4.91 0.74 13.71
N VAL A 116 5.45 -0.11 14.60
CA VAL A 116 6.90 -0.30 14.74
C VAL A 116 7.22 -1.78 14.89
N VAL A 117 8.19 -2.27 14.11
CA VAL A 117 8.79 -3.61 14.26
C VAL A 117 10.30 -3.47 14.22
N ASP A 118 11.00 -3.92 15.25
CA ASP A 118 12.47 -3.86 15.35
C ASP A 118 13.02 -2.46 14.99
N ASP A 119 12.47 -1.41 15.58
CA ASP A 119 12.76 0.02 15.36
C ASP A 119 12.42 0.54 13.95
N ILE A 120 11.84 -0.26 13.08
CA ILE A 120 11.38 0.17 11.76
C ILE A 120 9.95 0.65 11.86
N LYS A 121 9.77 1.93 11.54
CA LYS A 121 8.47 2.60 11.55
C LYS A 121 7.75 2.45 10.21
N GLY A 122 6.43 2.40 10.29
CA GLY A 122 5.54 2.49 9.14
C GLY A 122 4.20 3.08 9.54
N HIS A 123 3.40 3.46 8.56
CA HIS A 123 1.99 3.79 8.73
C HIS A 123 1.20 2.78 7.92
N MET A 124 0.36 2.02 8.57
CA MET A 124 -0.55 1.12 7.87
C MET A 124 -1.77 1.93 7.38
N ASP A 125 -2.34 1.54 6.26
CA ASP A 125 -3.45 2.29 5.70
C ASP A 125 -4.68 2.20 6.62
N CYS A 126 -5.13 0.99 6.97
CA CYS A 126 -6.25 0.81 7.89
C CYS A 126 -6.39 -0.65 8.37
N LYS A 127 -7.39 -0.87 9.23
CA LYS A 127 -8.04 -2.17 9.40
C LYS A 127 -9.45 -2.12 8.85
N ILE A 128 -9.86 -3.19 8.17
CA ILE A 128 -11.23 -3.41 7.74
C ILE A 128 -11.73 -4.66 8.46
N ASP A 129 -12.82 -4.55 9.19
CA ASP A 129 -13.40 -5.62 10.03
C ASP A 129 -12.38 -6.28 10.97
N GLY A 130 -11.41 -5.49 11.43
CA GLY A 130 -10.35 -5.92 12.36
C GLY A 130 -9.08 -6.42 11.69
N GLU A 131 -9.07 -6.69 10.38
CA GLU A 131 -7.90 -7.17 9.65
C GLU A 131 -7.10 -6.04 9.00
N VAL A 132 -5.78 -6.17 8.97
CA VAL A 132 -4.87 -5.20 8.34
C VAL A 132 -5.08 -5.20 6.83
N ILE A 133 -5.48 -4.06 6.28
CA ILE A 133 -5.67 -3.88 4.84
C ILE A 133 -4.79 -2.75 4.34
N ASP A 134 -4.03 -3.06 3.30
CA ASP A 134 -3.18 -2.12 2.58
C ASP A 134 -3.89 -1.77 1.25
N VAL A 135 -4.21 -0.49 1.06
CA VAL A 135 -5.01 -0.02 -0.08
C VAL A 135 -4.11 0.29 -1.27
N LYS A 136 -4.47 -0.21 -2.45
CA LYS A 136 -3.65 -0.06 -3.66
C LYS A 136 -4.42 0.51 -4.84
N THR A 137 -3.89 1.59 -5.40
CA THR A 137 -4.32 2.14 -6.70
C THR A 137 -3.43 1.58 -7.79
N ALA A 138 -3.98 0.75 -8.67
CA ALA A 138 -3.24 -0.02 -9.65
C ALA A 138 -3.56 0.39 -11.10
N SER A 139 -2.56 0.31 -11.99
CA SER A 139 -2.82 0.27 -13.44
C SER A 139 -3.41 -1.09 -13.82
N ASN A 140 -4.00 -1.19 -14.99
CA ASN A 140 -4.59 -2.42 -15.49
C ASN A 140 -3.62 -3.63 -15.38
N PHE A 141 -2.36 -3.44 -15.75
CA PHE A 141 -1.33 -4.49 -15.63
C PHE A 141 -1.06 -4.87 -14.16
N ALA A 142 -0.91 -3.90 -13.28
CA ALA A 142 -0.64 -4.17 -11.87
C ALA A 142 -1.86 -4.73 -11.12
N PHE A 143 -3.07 -4.32 -11.50
CA PHE A 143 -4.32 -4.80 -10.92
C PHE A 143 -4.50 -6.31 -11.10
N LYS A 144 -4.14 -6.85 -12.27
CA LYS A 144 -4.19 -8.29 -12.52
C LYS A 144 -3.42 -9.12 -11.49
N LYS A 145 -2.33 -8.58 -10.94
CA LYS A 145 -1.57 -9.29 -9.91
C LYS A 145 -2.37 -9.50 -8.62
N PHE A 146 -3.27 -8.58 -8.30
CA PHE A 146 -4.16 -8.70 -7.15
C PHE A 146 -5.37 -9.58 -7.48
N SER A 147 -6.06 -9.33 -8.61
CA SER A 147 -7.26 -10.06 -8.98
C SER A 147 -7.01 -11.54 -9.32
N GLU A 148 -5.85 -11.86 -9.87
CA GLU A 148 -5.43 -13.22 -10.22
C GLU A 148 -4.55 -13.90 -9.13
N GLY A 149 -4.21 -13.17 -8.05
CA GLY A 149 -3.35 -13.67 -6.97
C GLY A 149 -1.89 -13.88 -7.37
N THR A 150 -1.46 -13.38 -8.51
CA THR A 150 -0.10 -13.59 -9.04
C THR A 150 0.96 -12.69 -8.40
N LEU A 151 0.55 -11.75 -7.53
CA LEU A 151 1.45 -10.89 -6.75
C LEU A 151 2.47 -11.71 -5.94
N ILE A 152 2.11 -12.90 -5.48
CA ILE A 152 3.00 -13.81 -4.75
C ILE A 152 4.28 -14.10 -5.55
N ASN A 153 4.17 -14.20 -6.87
CA ASN A 153 5.26 -14.58 -7.76
C ASN A 153 5.95 -13.38 -8.43
N ASP A 154 5.31 -12.21 -8.44
CA ASP A 154 5.82 -11.00 -9.09
C ASP A 154 5.53 -9.74 -8.26
N ASP A 155 6.23 -9.64 -7.12
CA ASP A 155 6.17 -8.51 -6.20
C ASP A 155 7.40 -7.59 -6.36
N SER A 156 7.47 -6.88 -7.47
CA SER A 156 8.58 -5.96 -7.76
C SER A 156 8.63 -4.72 -6.85
N PHE A 157 7.56 -4.44 -6.10
CA PHE A 157 7.50 -3.31 -5.16
C PHE A 157 7.72 -3.70 -3.70
N GLY A 158 7.67 -5.00 -3.37
CA GLY A 158 7.85 -5.51 -2.02
C GLY A 158 6.62 -5.38 -1.13
N TYR A 159 5.43 -5.38 -1.72
CA TYR A 159 4.15 -5.26 -1.00
C TYR A 159 3.92 -6.38 0.00
N MET A 160 4.31 -7.62 -0.34
CA MET A 160 4.19 -8.78 0.55
C MET A 160 4.96 -8.59 1.86
N ALA A 161 6.17 -8.01 1.78
CA ALA A 161 6.97 -7.72 2.95
C ALA A 161 6.39 -6.54 3.76
N GLN A 162 5.84 -5.52 3.10
CA GLN A 162 5.16 -4.41 3.73
C GLN A 162 3.96 -4.89 4.54
N LEU A 163 3.06 -5.67 3.93
CA LEU A 163 1.89 -6.25 4.59
C LEU A 163 2.31 -7.11 5.79
N ALA A 164 3.27 -8.04 5.59
CA ALA A 164 3.78 -8.86 6.67
C ALA A 164 4.35 -8.04 7.84
N GLY A 165 4.95 -6.88 7.54
CA GLY A 165 5.43 -5.93 8.55
C GLY A 165 4.31 -5.32 9.38
N TYR A 166 3.24 -4.90 8.75
CA TYR A 166 2.08 -4.35 9.43
C TYR A 166 1.36 -5.41 10.27
N GLU A 167 1.18 -6.61 9.73
CA GLU A 167 0.61 -7.74 10.46
C GLU A 167 1.45 -8.14 11.68
N ALA A 168 2.77 -8.18 11.52
CA ALA A 168 3.66 -8.50 12.65
C ALA A 168 3.59 -7.45 13.77
N ALA A 169 3.36 -6.17 13.44
CA ALA A 169 3.18 -5.11 14.41
C ALA A 169 1.83 -5.23 15.15
N GLU A 170 0.80 -5.68 14.46
CA GLU A 170 -0.57 -5.81 15.01
C GLU A 170 -0.88 -7.20 15.59
N GLY A 171 0.04 -8.16 15.45
CA GLY A 171 -0.14 -9.52 15.96
C GLY A 171 -1.17 -10.33 15.18
N THR A 172 -1.38 -10.02 13.90
CA THR A 172 -2.32 -10.71 12.99
C THR A 172 -1.58 -11.35 11.80
N SER A 173 -2.28 -12.13 10.99
CA SER A 173 -1.72 -12.81 9.81
C SER A 173 -2.69 -12.91 8.64
N GLU A 174 -3.92 -12.40 8.81
CA GLU A 174 -5.04 -12.54 7.85
C GLU A 174 -5.29 -11.28 7.03
N GLY A 175 -4.35 -10.35 7.02
CA GLY A 175 -4.44 -9.11 6.27
C GLY A 175 -4.39 -9.31 4.75
N GLY A 176 -4.65 -8.23 4.03
CA GLY A 176 -4.72 -8.25 2.58
C GLY A 176 -4.51 -6.91 1.91
N PHE A 177 -4.75 -6.91 0.61
CA PHE A 177 -4.71 -5.73 -0.26
C PHE A 177 -6.08 -5.47 -0.84
N LEU A 178 -6.64 -4.29 -0.60
CA LEU A 178 -7.80 -3.81 -1.32
C LEU A 178 -7.31 -2.95 -2.51
N ALA A 179 -7.47 -3.47 -3.71
CA ALA A 179 -6.96 -2.83 -4.92
C ALA A 179 -8.10 -2.27 -5.77
N ILE A 180 -7.89 -1.06 -6.32
CA ILE A 180 -8.71 -0.50 -7.38
C ILE A 180 -7.92 -0.40 -8.68
N ASN A 181 -8.51 -0.87 -9.77
CA ASN A 181 -8.04 -0.59 -11.11
C ASN A 181 -8.44 0.85 -11.50
N LYS A 182 -7.48 1.77 -11.50
CA LYS A 182 -7.73 3.19 -11.80
C LYS A 182 -8.19 3.48 -13.25
N GLU A 183 -8.14 2.47 -14.12
CA GLU A 183 -8.54 2.61 -15.53
C GLU A 183 -9.97 2.11 -15.77
N SER A 184 -10.37 1.02 -15.07
CA SER A 184 -11.70 0.39 -15.23
C SER A 184 -12.63 0.60 -14.05
N GLY A 185 -12.13 0.96 -12.86
CA GLY A 185 -12.92 1.04 -11.64
C GLY A 185 -13.15 -0.32 -10.97
N GLU A 186 -12.60 -1.41 -11.50
CA GLU A 186 -12.73 -2.73 -10.90
C GLU A 186 -12.02 -2.81 -9.56
N LEU A 187 -12.61 -3.54 -8.63
CA LEU A 187 -12.10 -3.79 -7.27
C LEU A 187 -11.62 -5.23 -7.12
N ALA A 188 -10.59 -5.43 -6.33
CA ALA A 188 -10.13 -6.76 -5.92
C ALA A 188 -9.66 -6.73 -4.47
N LEU A 189 -10.03 -7.74 -3.71
CA LEU A 189 -9.45 -8.05 -2.42
C LEU A 189 -8.53 -9.25 -2.59
N PHE A 190 -7.23 -9.06 -2.35
CA PHE A 190 -6.25 -10.13 -2.39
C PHE A 190 -5.72 -10.40 -0.99
N ARG A 191 -5.95 -11.60 -0.47
CA ARG A 191 -5.49 -12.07 0.85
C ARG A 191 -4.43 -13.16 0.65
N PRO A 192 -3.13 -12.80 0.69
CA PRO A 192 -2.07 -13.78 0.56
C PRO A 192 -2.01 -14.65 1.83
N GLY A 193 -1.92 -15.98 1.65
CA GLY A 193 -1.74 -16.88 2.79
C GLY A 193 -0.43 -16.61 3.55
N THR A 194 -0.39 -16.98 4.82
CA THR A 194 0.75 -16.74 5.72
C THR A 194 2.07 -17.30 5.15
N LEU A 195 2.05 -18.47 4.51
CA LEU A 195 3.23 -19.12 3.93
C LEU A 195 3.87 -18.36 2.76
N SER A 196 3.13 -17.48 2.10
CA SER A 196 3.64 -16.66 0.99
C SER A 196 4.31 -15.36 1.46
N LYS A 197 4.20 -15.02 2.74
CA LYS A 197 4.75 -13.80 3.33
C LYS A 197 6.15 -14.06 3.90
N PRO A 198 7.08 -13.11 3.76
CA PRO A 198 8.43 -13.25 4.31
C PRO A 198 8.44 -13.13 5.84
N ASN A 199 9.42 -13.77 6.49
CA ASN A 199 9.71 -13.52 7.90
C ASN A 199 10.28 -12.09 8.07
N VAL A 200 9.47 -11.20 8.62
CA VAL A 200 9.77 -9.77 8.73
C VAL A 200 11.01 -9.49 9.58
N LYS A 201 11.12 -10.11 10.77
CA LYS A 201 12.25 -9.87 11.67
C LYS A 201 13.56 -10.29 11.03
N LYS A 202 13.58 -11.47 10.38
CA LYS A 202 14.75 -11.94 9.62
C LYS A 202 15.10 -10.95 8.51
N LYS A 203 14.12 -10.51 7.73
CA LYS A 203 14.32 -9.57 6.63
C LYS A 203 14.82 -8.21 7.10
N ILE A 204 14.28 -7.67 8.19
CA ILE A 204 14.74 -6.41 8.79
C ILE A 204 16.21 -6.55 9.23
N LYS A 205 16.56 -7.65 9.90
CA LYS A 205 17.93 -7.92 10.32
C LYS A 205 18.90 -7.94 9.12
N GLU A 206 18.58 -8.71 8.09
CA GLU A 206 19.38 -8.79 6.85
C GLU A 206 19.55 -7.41 6.18
N LEU A 207 18.50 -6.60 6.15
CA LEU A 207 18.56 -5.24 5.58
C LEU A 207 19.43 -4.32 6.44
N LYS A 208 19.27 -4.35 7.77
CA LYS A 208 20.12 -3.55 8.68
C LYS A 208 21.61 -3.90 8.48
N GLU A 209 21.94 -5.19 8.41
CA GLU A 209 23.30 -5.64 8.12
C GLU A 209 23.80 -5.17 6.74
N ALA A 210 22.98 -5.31 5.71
CA ALA A 210 23.32 -4.85 4.36
C ALA A 210 23.58 -3.35 4.27
N LEU A 211 22.85 -2.54 5.05
CA LEU A 211 23.01 -1.09 5.06
C LEU A 211 24.28 -0.62 5.78
N THR A 212 24.92 -1.44 6.62
CA THR A 212 26.22 -1.10 7.26
C THR A 212 27.42 -1.38 6.38
N LEU A 213 27.26 -2.08 5.27
CA LEU A 213 28.38 -2.42 4.37
C LEU A 213 28.99 -1.17 3.75
N ASP A 214 30.31 -1.15 3.60
CA ASP A 214 31.04 -0.06 2.91
C ASP A 214 30.78 -0.03 1.40
N LYS A 215 30.45 -1.20 0.83
CA LYS A 215 30.15 -1.37 -0.60
C LYS A 215 28.69 -1.82 -0.77
N PRO A 216 28.04 -1.42 -1.90
CA PRO A 216 26.67 -1.81 -2.15
C PRO A 216 26.54 -3.33 -2.25
N PRO A 217 25.47 -3.93 -1.70
CA PRO A 217 25.16 -5.35 -1.86
C PRO A 217 25.13 -5.76 -3.35
N SER A 218 25.26 -7.05 -3.62
CA SER A 218 25.18 -7.60 -4.97
C SER A 218 23.84 -7.26 -5.64
N HIS A 219 23.81 -7.27 -6.97
CA HIS A 219 22.57 -7.13 -7.71
C HIS A 219 21.64 -8.31 -7.39
N CYS A 220 20.34 -8.04 -7.27
CA CYS A 220 19.31 -9.06 -7.15
C CYS A 220 18.86 -9.63 -8.51
N TYR A 221 19.52 -9.24 -9.58
CA TYR A 221 19.28 -9.66 -10.96
C TYR A 221 20.61 -9.76 -11.71
N THR A 222 20.64 -10.51 -12.82
CA THR A 222 21.79 -10.51 -13.74
C THR A 222 21.71 -9.29 -14.65
N PRO A 223 22.68 -8.36 -14.62
CA PRO A 223 22.68 -7.19 -15.50
C PRO A 223 22.71 -7.62 -16.97
N ILE A 224 21.87 -7.00 -17.78
CA ILE A 224 21.93 -7.17 -19.24
C ILE A 224 23.07 -6.29 -19.76
N PRO A 225 24.03 -6.83 -20.57
CA PRO A 225 25.08 -6.02 -21.17
C PRO A 225 24.52 -4.85 -21.97
N GLU A 226 25.24 -3.70 -21.93
CA GLU A 226 24.86 -2.55 -22.75
C GLU A 226 24.70 -2.92 -24.22
N GLY A 227 23.64 -2.39 -24.85
CA GLY A 227 23.34 -2.66 -26.27
C GLY A 227 22.42 -3.85 -26.55
N LYS A 228 22.10 -4.69 -25.56
CA LYS A 228 21.07 -5.73 -25.72
C LYS A 228 19.72 -5.19 -25.25
N LYS A 229 18.75 -5.14 -26.13
CA LYS A 229 17.35 -4.90 -25.76
C LYS A 229 16.79 -6.11 -24.99
N ARG A 230 15.93 -5.86 -23.99
CA ARG A 230 15.09 -6.88 -23.36
C ARG A 230 14.16 -7.51 -24.37
#